data_e474d05ac0df88c4ea6f442c18861b52
#
_entry.id   e474d05ac0df88c4ea6f442c18861b52
#
_cell.length_a   1.000
_cell.length_b   1.000
_cell.length_c   1.000
_cell.angle_alpha   90.00
_cell.angle_beta   90.00
_cell.angle_gamma   90.00
#
_symmetry.space_group_name_H-M   'P 1'
#
loop_
_entity.id
_entity.type
_entity.pdbx_description
1 polymer ?
#
loop_
_entity_poly.entity_id
_entity_poly.type
_entity_poly.pdbx_seq_one_letter_code
_entity_poly.pdbx_strand_id
1 'polypeptide(L)'
;VAPRPLALVPPAQTEGQLQVHTAPFRGSFSGVFGQALRSAGLGSRVLISQFLKGGVDQGLERSLWLCGRLQWLRPAMPACLTEPAAAEPEGPGAEEQEAVLEVWGYTRSQLLDGAVDLMVLDELGLAIALGYLPAAEVEATLEQRPAHLDVILTGPSMPPALLAMADQVTQLRRNC
;
A
#
# COMPACT_ATOMS: atom_id res chain seq x y z
N VAL A 1 43.46 0.48 -36.88
CA VAL A 1 43.10 0.56 -35.47
C VAL A 1 41.59 0.25 -35.38
N ALA A 2 41.26 -0.93 -34.85
CA ALA A 2 39.86 -1.35 -34.68
C ALA A 2 39.21 -0.54 -33.57
N PRO A 3 37.96 -0.06 -33.75
CA PRO A 3 37.25 0.68 -32.71
C PRO A 3 36.97 -0.28 -31.52
N ARG A 4 37.29 0.21 -30.32
CA ARG A 4 37.02 -0.48 -29.05
C ARG A 4 35.51 -0.59 -28.88
N PRO A 5 34.93 -1.79 -28.59
CA PRO A 5 33.52 -1.90 -28.35
C PRO A 5 33.15 -1.07 -27.12
N LEU A 6 32.14 -0.22 -27.27
CA LEU A 6 31.52 0.50 -26.16
C LEU A 6 30.94 -0.53 -25.20
N ALA A 7 31.48 -0.60 -23.98
CA ALA A 7 30.87 -1.38 -22.92
C ALA A 7 29.48 -0.81 -22.64
N LEU A 8 28.45 -1.60 -22.87
CA LEU A 8 27.10 -1.29 -22.44
C LEU A 8 27.13 -1.24 -20.90
N VAL A 9 27.08 -0.03 -20.35
CA VAL A 9 26.84 0.16 -18.91
C VAL A 9 25.40 -0.31 -18.65
N PRO A 10 25.18 -1.34 -17.82
CA PRO A 10 23.82 -1.71 -17.46
C PRO A 10 23.10 -0.48 -16.89
N PRO A 11 21.81 -0.27 -17.22
CA PRO A 11 21.05 0.82 -16.64
C PRO A 11 21.14 0.72 -15.13
N ALA A 12 21.47 1.82 -14.45
CA ALA A 12 21.44 1.88 -13.01
C ALA A 12 20.05 1.40 -12.56
N GLN A 13 20.00 0.35 -11.76
CA GLN A 13 18.75 -0.07 -11.13
C GLN A 13 18.31 1.11 -10.27
N THR A 14 17.20 1.72 -10.64
CA THR A 14 16.61 2.78 -9.84
C THR A 14 16.18 2.16 -8.51
N GLU A 15 16.73 2.65 -7.41
CA GLU A 15 16.28 2.26 -6.08
C GLU A 15 14.83 2.70 -5.90
N GLY A 16 13.99 1.78 -5.45
CA GLY A 16 12.61 2.05 -5.10
C GLY A 16 12.52 2.90 -3.84
N GLN A 17 11.51 3.74 -3.75
CA GLN A 17 11.29 4.65 -2.65
C GLN A 17 10.12 4.21 -1.76
N LEU A 18 10.24 4.46 -0.47
CA LEU A 18 9.13 4.41 0.48
C LEU A 18 8.56 5.82 0.63
N GLN A 19 7.35 6.04 0.14
CA GLN A 19 6.66 7.32 0.21
C GLN A 19 5.47 7.25 1.15
N VAL A 20 5.27 8.29 1.95
CA VAL A 20 4.11 8.44 2.82
C VAL A 20 3.30 9.65 2.39
N HIS A 21 2.01 9.44 2.11
CA HIS A 21 1.02 10.48 1.89
C HIS A 21 0.04 10.48 3.05
N THR A 22 0.10 11.49 3.89
CA THR A 22 -0.74 11.60 5.09
C THR A 22 -1.57 12.87 5.11
N ALA A 23 -2.65 12.86 5.89
CA ALA A 23 -3.55 13.98 6.11
C ALA A 23 -4.14 13.89 7.53
N PRO A 24 -4.57 15.00 8.14
CA PRO A 24 -5.23 14.99 9.45
C PRO A 24 -6.67 14.45 9.40
N PHE A 25 -7.16 14.06 8.24
CA PHE A 25 -8.50 13.55 8.02
C PHE A 25 -8.46 12.31 7.13
N ARG A 26 -9.46 11.45 7.26
CA ARG A 26 -9.69 10.35 6.33
C ARG A 26 -10.17 10.94 4.99
N GLY A 27 -9.50 10.55 3.92
CA GLY A 27 -9.83 11.13 2.61
C GLY A 27 -9.26 10.34 1.45
N SER A 28 -9.60 10.80 0.27
CA SER A 28 -9.14 10.19 -0.96
C SER A 28 -7.76 10.71 -1.35
N PHE A 29 -6.86 9.81 -1.61
CA PHE A 29 -5.55 10.09 -2.21
C PHE A 29 -5.59 9.76 -3.71
N SER A 30 -6.55 10.35 -4.43
CA SER A 30 -6.81 10.08 -5.85
C SER A 30 -5.59 10.24 -6.75
N GLY A 31 -4.70 11.17 -6.42
CA GLY A 31 -3.42 11.34 -7.13
C GLY A 31 -2.52 10.11 -7.06
N VAL A 32 -2.50 9.42 -5.92
CA VAL A 32 -1.73 8.18 -5.74
C VAL A 32 -2.30 7.05 -6.60
N PHE A 33 -3.62 6.91 -6.64
CA PHE A 33 -4.26 5.90 -7.50
C PHE A 33 -4.06 6.20 -8.98
N GLY A 34 -4.10 7.48 -9.37
CA GLY A 34 -3.76 7.92 -10.72
C GLY A 34 -2.32 7.59 -11.11
N GLN A 35 -1.37 7.78 -10.20
CA GLN A 35 0.03 7.38 -10.39
C GLN A 35 0.17 5.87 -10.55
N ALA A 36 -0.49 5.08 -9.71
CA ALA A 36 -0.48 3.63 -9.78
C ALA A 36 -1.01 3.11 -11.13
N LEU A 37 -2.15 3.63 -11.58
CA LEU A 37 -2.75 3.29 -12.88
C LEU A 37 -1.83 3.67 -14.04
N ARG A 38 -1.23 4.85 -14.00
CA ARG A 38 -0.25 5.30 -15.00
C ARG A 38 0.96 4.36 -15.06
N SER A 39 1.52 3.99 -13.90
CA SER A 39 2.65 3.06 -13.83
C SER A 39 2.30 1.71 -14.45
N ALA A 40 1.11 1.17 -14.18
CA ALA A 40 0.64 -0.06 -14.78
C ALA A 40 0.50 0.06 -16.31
N GLY A 41 -0.05 1.18 -16.80
CA GLY A 41 -0.15 1.48 -18.23
C GLY A 41 1.21 1.60 -18.93
N LEU A 42 2.25 1.97 -18.20
CA LEU A 42 3.63 2.03 -18.68
C LEU A 42 4.40 0.70 -18.54
N GLY A 43 3.75 -0.35 -18.04
CA GLY A 43 4.29 -1.71 -17.99
C GLY A 43 4.72 -2.20 -16.62
N SER A 44 4.65 -1.39 -15.56
CA SER A 44 4.94 -1.81 -14.18
C SER A 44 3.86 -2.77 -13.66
N ARG A 45 4.29 -3.73 -12.84
CA ARG A 45 3.38 -4.58 -12.06
C ARG A 45 3.01 -3.82 -10.79
N VAL A 46 1.73 -3.62 -10.56
CA VAL A 46 1.23 -2.78 -9.47
C VAL A 46 0.26 -3.55 -8.59
N LEU A 47 0.39 -3.40 -7.28
CA LEU A 47 -0.57 -3.89 -6.30
C LEU A 47 -1.12 -2.71 -5.49
N ILE A 48 -2.44 -2.58 -5.41
CA ILE A 48 -3.13 -1.68 -4.50
C ILE A 48 -3.87 -2.51 -3.46
N SER A 49 -3.55 -2.33 -2.19
CA SER A 49 -4.23 -2.97 -1.07
C SER A 49 -4.97 -1.91 -0.25
N GLN A 50 -6.30 -1.99 -0.26
CA GLN A 50 -7.19 -1.11 0.52
C GLN A 50 -7.71 -1.88 1.72
N PHE A 51 -7.17 -1.63 2.92
CA PHE A 51 -7.46 -2.43 4.11
C PHE A 51 -8.83 -2.16 4.74
N LEU A 52 -9.35 -0.95 4.59
CA LEU A 52 -10.55 -0.51 5.30
C LEU A 52 -11.76 -0.29 4.38
N LYS A 53 -11.67 -0.71 3.13
CA LYS A 53 -12.73 -0.54 2.13
C LYS A 53 -13.23 -1.89 1.65
N GLY A 54 -14.46 -2.21 1.98
CA GLY A 54 -15.22 -3.33 1.44
C GLY A 54 -16.07 -2.93 0.24
N GLY A 55 -17.11 -3.68 -0.03
CA GLY A 55 -18.08 -3.43 -1.11
C GLY A 55 -17.94 -4.42 -2.26
N VAL A 56 -17.87 -3.97 -3.50
CA VAL A 56 -17.69 -4.82 -4.68
C VAL A 56 -16.25 -5.29 -4.87
N ASP A 57 -16.04 -6.39 -5.57
CA ASP A 57 -14.71 -6.94 -5.91
C ASP A 57 -13.86 -7.17 -4.66
N GLN A 58 -14.36 -8.05 -3.78
CA GLN A 58 -13.83 -8.31 -2.45
C GLN A 58 -13.06 -9.61 -2.38
N GLY A 59 -12.03 -9.64 -1.52
CA GLY A 59 -11.19 -10.80 -1.28
C GLY A 59 -10.19 -11.06 -2.40
N LEU A 60 -9.32 -12.02 -2.19
CA LEU A 60 -8.23 -12.35 -3.12
C LEU A 60 -8.74 -12.87 -4.46
N GLU A 61 -9.77 -13.71 -4.44
CA GLU A 61 -10.31 -14.37 -5.64
C GLU A 61 -11.09 -13.41 -6.55
N ARG A 62 -11.62 -12.32 -6.00
CA ARG A 62 -12.41 -11.32 -6.71
C ARG A 62 -11.70 -9.97 -6.81
N SER A 63 -10.37 -9.98 -6.74
CA SER A 63 -9.60 -8.76 -6.92
C SER A 63 -9.79 -8.19 -8.33
N LEU A 64 -9.89 -6.87 -8.41
CA LEU A 64 -10.01 -6.17 -9.68
C LEU A 64 -8.66 -6.12 -10.39
N TRP A 65 -8.63 -6.52 -11.66
CA TRP A 65 -7.45 -6.42 -12.52
C TRP A 65 -7.64 -5.34 -13.57
N LEU A 66 -6.71 -4.39 -13.65
CA LEU A 66 -6.68 -3.33 -14.66
C LEU A 66 -5.41 -3.42 -15.50
N CYS A 67 -5.55 -3.21 -16.80
CA CYS A 67 -4.44 -3.25 -17.77
C CYS A 67 -3.66 -4.59 -17.75
N GLY A 68 -4.17 -5.65 -17.13
CA GLY A 68 -3.47 -6.91 -16.93
C GLY A 68 -2.23 -6.82 -16.03
N ARG A 69 -1.97 -5.68 -15.39
CA ARG A 69 -0.77 -5.42 -14.58
C ARG A 69 -1.02 -4.78 -13.23
N LEU A 70 -2.18 -4.20 -13.00
CA LEU A 70 -2.58 -3.63 -11.72
C LEU A 70 -3.62 -4.53 -11.08
N GLN A 71 -3.29 -5.08 -9.92
CA GLN A 71 -4.22 -5.79 -9.05
C GLN A 71 -4.69 -4.84 -7.94
N TRP A 72 -6.00 -4.81 -7.72
CA TRP A 72 -6.62 -3.99 -6.68
C TRP A 72 -7.37 -4.88 -5.71
N LEU A 73 -6.90 -4.93 -4.47
CA LEU A 73 -7.41 -5.79 -3.40
C LEU A 73 -8.23 -5.01 -2.38
N ARG A 74 -9.28 -5.67 -1.90
CA ARG A 74 -10.09 -5.22 -0.76
C ARG A 74 -10.43 -6.42 0.12
N PRO A 75 -10.63 -6.22 1.44
CA PRO A 75 -11.13 -7.27 2.31
C PRO A 75 -12.52 -7.78 1.87
N ALA A 76 -12.78 -9.05 2.11
CA ALA A 76 -14.07 -9.69 1.79
C ALA A 76 -15.16 -9.25 2.80
N MET A 77 -15.59 -7.99 2.71
CA MET A 77 -16.56 -7.36 3.60
C MET A 77 -17.60 -6.55 2.82
N PRO A 78 -18.85 -6.49 3.29
CA PRO A 78 -19.92 -5.78 2.58
C PRO A 78 -19.83 -4.26 2.67
N ALA A 79 -19.09 -3.72 3.63
CA ALA A 79 -19.03 -2.29 3.91
C ALA A 79 -17.60 -1.81 4.18
N CYS A 80 -17.41 -0.48 4.15
CA CYS A 80 -16.16 0.12 4.59
C CYS A 80 -16.08 0.10 6.12
N LEU A 81 -14.91 -0.23 6.65
CA LEU A 81 -14.63 -0.15 8.08
C LEU A 81 -14.49 1.31 8.48
N THR A 82 -15.18 1.69 9.53
CA THR A 82 -15.13 2.99 10.15
C THR A 82 -14.59 2.87 11.57
N GLU A 83 -14.26 3.99 12.20
CA GLU A 83 -14.03 3.99 13.62
C GLU A 83 -15.28 3.42 14.32
N PRO A 84 -15.09 2.48 15.29
CA PRO A 84 -16.22 1.99 16.06
C PRO A 84 -16.94 3.18 16.68
N ALA A 85 -18.27 3.22 16.54
CA ALA A 85 -19.07 4.19 17.22
C ALA A 85 -18.71 4.14 18.71
N ALA A 86 -18.59 5.27 19.39
CA ALA A 86 -18.04 5.44 20.74
C ALA A 86 -18.71 4.58 21.86
N ALA A 87 -19.55 3.65 21.50
CA ALA A 87 -20.33 2.76 22.38
C ALA A 87 -19.81 1.30 22.41
N GLU A 88 -18.85 0.91 21.56
CA GLU A 88 -18.34 -0.46 21.57
C GLU A 88 -16.86 -0.47 22.01
N PRO A 89 -16.57 -0.89 23.27
CA PRO A 89 -15.20 -0.97 23.79
C PRO A 89 -14.43 -2.21 23.29
N GLU A 90 -15.04 -3.04 22.49
CA GLU A 90 -14.44 -4.24 21.92
C GLU A 90 -13.87 -3.88 20.54
N GLY A 91 -12.57 -4.15 20.33
CA GLY A 91 -11.84 -3.90 19.10
C GLY A 91 -12.51 -4.44 17.82
N PRO A 92 -11.77 -4.59 16.69
CA PRO A 92 -12.37 -5.06 15.45
C PRO A 92 -13.14 -6.37 15.61
N GLY A 93 -14.29 -6.51 14.95
CA GLY A 93 -15.02 -7.77 14.88
C GLY A 93 -14.13 -8.89 14.31
N ALA A 94 -14.29 -10.13 14.80
CA ALA A 94 -13.41 -11.23 14.41
C ALA A 94 -13.40 -11.49 12.90
N GLU A 95 -14.56 -11.41 12.25
CA GLU A 95 -14.70 -11.61 10.78
C GLU A 95 -14.01 -10.48 9.99
N GLU A 96 -14.15 -9.25 10.45
CA GLU A 96 -13.51 -8.08 9.84
C GLU A 96 -11.99 -8.14 9.99
N GLN A 97 -11.53 -8.53 11.19
CA GLN A 97 -10.11 -8.73 11.47
C GLN A 97 -9.51 -9.79 10.55
N GLU A 98 -10.17 -10.93 10.39
CA GLU A 98 -9.72 -12.02 9.53
C GLU A 98 -9.65 -11.56 8.06
N ALA A 99 -10.66 -10.87 7.57
CA ALA A 99 -10.69 -10.36 6.19
C ALA A 99 -9.57 -9.35 5.91
N VAL A 100 -9.27 -8.47 6.85
CA VAL A 100 -8.15 -7.51 6.71
C VAL A 100 -6.80 -8.24 6.76
N LEU A 101 -6.65 -9.22 7.67
CA LEU A 101 -5.42 -10.00 7.78
C LEU A 101 -5.16 -10.89 6.55
N GLU A 102 -6.21 -11.37 5.88
CA GLU A 102 -6.07 -12.09 4.61
C GLU A 102 -5.44 -11.19 3.53
N VAL A 103 -5.96 -9.97 3.37
CA VAL A 103 -5.38 -8.99 2.44
C VAL A 103 -3.95 -8.63 2.83
N TRP A 104 -3.68 -8.44 4.10
CA TRP A 104 -2.34 -8.16 4.60
C TRP A 104 -1.37 -9.31 4.31
N GLY A 105 -1.75 -10.54 4.61
CA GLY A 105 -0.93 -11.73 4.37
C GLY A 105 -0.51 -11.86 2.91
N TYR A 106 -1.46 -11.66 1.98
CA TYR A 106 -1.15 -11.64 0.56
C TYR A 106 -0.24 -10.47 0.17
N THR A 107 -0.56 -9.27 0.63
CA THR A 107 0.23 -8.06 0.37
C THR A 107 1.67 -8.22 0.83
N ARG A 108 1.86 -8.75 2.05
CA ARG A 108 3.15 -9.04 2.64
C ARG A 108 3.96 -10.03 1.81
N SER A 109 3.34 -11.12 1.34
CA SER A 109 4.04 -12.09 0.48
C SER A 109 4.51 -11.46 -0.83
N GLN A 110 3.63 -10.69 -1.50
CA GLN A 110 3.98 -9.99 -2.74
C GLN A 110 5.12 -8.96 -2.56
N LEU A 111 5.15 -8.30 -1.40
CA LEU A 111 6.23 -7.37 -1.05
C LEU A 111 7.55 -8.08 -0.86
N LEU A 112 7.59 -9.11 -0.02
CA LEU A 112 8.82 -9.85 0.32
C LEU A 112 9.39 -10.61 -0.89
N ASP A 113 8.52 -11.14 -1.74
CA ASP A 113 8.91 -11.84 -2.98
C ASP A 113 9.36 -10.88 -4.08
N GLY A 114 9.18 -9.57 -3.92
CA GLY A 114 9.47 -8.59 -4.97
C GLY A 114 8.65 -8.81 -6.23
N ALA A 115 7.43 -9.31 -6.07
CA ALA A 115 6.56 -9.73 -7.18
C ALA A 115 6.00 -8.55 -7.99
N VAL A 116 6.04 -7.34 -7.43
CA VAL A 116 5.54 -6.11 -8.05
C VAL A 116 6.62 -5.03 -8.08
N ASP A 117 6.41 -4.02 -8.91
CA ASP A 117 7.32 -2.89 -9.08
C ASP A 117 6.86 -1.67 -8.27
N LEU A 118 5.54 -1.55 -8.05
CA LEU A 118 4.91 -0.52 -7.24
C LEU A 118 3.80 -1.13 -6.36
N MET A 119 3.79 -0.77 -5.08
CA MET A 119 2.76 -1.16 -4.12
C MET A 119 2.14 0.06 -3.45
N VAL A 120 0.81 0.11 -3.38
CA VAL A 120 0.07 1.14 -2.66
C VAL A 120 -0.68 0.49 -1.49
N LEU A 121 -0.39 0.93 -0.27
CA LEU A 121 -1.02 0.48 0.96
C LEU A 121 -1.96 1.59 1.46
N ASP A 122 -3.22 1.49 1.07
CA ASP A 122 -4.23 2.53 1.31
C ASP A 122 -4.80 2.47 2.73
N GLU A 123 -4.80 3.61 3.39
CA GLU A 123 -5.23 3.78 4.79
C GLU A 123 -4.48 2.90 5.81
N LEU A 124 -3.22 2.56 5.52
CA LEU A 124 -2.41 1.68 6.36
C LEU A 124 -2.27 2.20 7.80
N GLY A 125 -1.97 3.48 7.97
CA GLY A 125 -1.82 4.09 9.29
C GLY A 125 -3.10 3.99 10.12
N LEU A 126 -4.25 4.23 9.51
CA LEU A 126 -5.55 4.08 10.16
C LEU A 126 -5.87 2.63 10.49
N ALA A 127 -5.55 1.68 9.61
CA ALA A 127 -5.74 0.25 9.87
C ALA A 127 -4.92 -0.23 11.08
N ILE A 128 -3.71 0.30 11.25
CA ILE A 128 -2.88 0.05 12.44
C ILE A 128 -3.51 0.70 13.69
N ALA A 129 -3.92 1.96 13.60
CA ALA A 129 -4.49 2.70 14.72
C ALA A 129 -5.80 2.10 15.23
N LEU A 130 -6.60 1.52 14.34
CA LEU A 130 -7.84 0.80 14.69
C LEU A 130 -7.60 -0.65 15.15
N GLY A 131 -6.37 -1.12 15.17
CA GLY A 131 -6.00 -2.46 15.65
C GLY A 131 -6.22 -3.60 14.64
N TYR A 132 -6.51 -3.31 13.37
CA TYR A 132 -6.64 -4.34 12.34
C TYR A 132 -5.29 -4.94 11.92
N LEU A 133 -4.22 -4.15 11.94
CA LEU A 133 -2.88 -4.58 11.54
C LEU A 133 -1.88 -4.39 12.69
N PRO A 134 -1.00 -5.37 12.94
CA PRO A 134 0.03 -5.27 13.97
C PRO A 134 1.18 -4.37 13.49
N ALA A 135 1.40 -3.22 14.17
CA ALA A 135 2.39 -2.22 13.79
C ALA A 135 3.81 -2.82 13.63
N ALA A 136 4.25 -3.63 14.59
CA ALA A 136 5.59 -4.23 14.57
C ALA A 136 5.82 -5.14 13.36
N GLU A 137 4.80 -5.89 12.94
CA GLU A 137 4.91 -6.75 11.75
C GLU A 137 4.95 -5.92 10.46
N VAL A 138 4.15 -4.85 10.39
CA VAL A 138 4.16 -3.93 9.26
C VAL A 138 5.52 -3.25 9.11
N GLU A 139 6.06 -2.73 10.20
CA GLU A 139 7.40 -2.11 10.24
C GLU A 139 8.47 -3.08 9.77
N ALA A 140 8.55 -4.27 10.39
CA ALA A 140 9.53 -5.29 10.02
C ALA A 140 9.39 -5.76 8.56
N THR A 141 8.18 -5.78 8.01
CA THR A 141 7.94 -6.14 6.62
C THR A 141 8.46 -5.06 5.67
N LEU A 142 8.21 -3.78 5.97
CA LEU A 142 8.67 -2.67 5.15
C LEU A 142 10.19 -2.48 5.19
N GLU A 143 10.84 -2.80 6.31
CA GLU A 143 12.30 -2.83 6.43
C GLU A 143 12.94 -3.87 5.50
N GLN A 144 12.25 -4.98 5.25
CA GLN A 144 12.71 -6.06 4.39
C GLN A 144 12.34 -5.89 2.92
N ARG A 145 11.75 -4.76 2.53
CA ARG A 145 11.36 -4.55 1.14
C ARG A 145 12.54 -4.67 0.18
N PRO A 146 12.36 -5.29 -0.98
CA PRO A 146 13.38 -5.31 -2.03
C PRO A 146 13.76 -3.90 -2.49
N ALA A 147 15.04 -3.68 -2.77
CA ALA A 147 15.57 -2.37 -3.11
C ALA A 147 14.93 -1.73 -4.36
N HIS A 148 14.37 -2.50 -5.26
CA HIS A 148 13.74 -2.00 -6.49
C HIS A 148 12.27 -1.60 -6.31
N LEU A 149 11.63 -2.00 -5.20
CA LEU A 149 10.19 -1.85 -4.99
C LEU A 149 9.84 -0.46 -4.49
N ASP A 150 9.03 0.26 -5.26
CA ASP A 150 8.36 1.47 -4.81
C ASP A 150 7.16 1.13 -3.92
N VAL A 151 7.08 1.75 -2.75
CA VAL A 151 5.95 1.58 -1.83
C VAL A 151 5.38 2.94 -1.46
N ILE A 152 4.05 3.08 -1.59
CA ILE A 152 3.33 4.28 -1.19
C ILE A 152 2.34 3.92 -0.08
N LEU A 153 2.52 4.53 1.08
CA LEU A 153 1.60 4.43 2.21
C LEU A 153 0.67 5.63 2.21
N THR A 154 -0.62 5.42 2.39
CA THR A 154 -1.58 6.52 2.48
C THR A 154 -2.40 6.46 3.77
N GLY A 155 -2.97 7.59 4.16
CA GLY A 155 -3.96 7.68 5.21
C GLY A 155 -3.59 8.61 6.37
N PRO A 156 -4.57 8.86 7.26
CA PRO A 156 -4.33 9.54 8.54
C PRO A 156 -3.66 8.58 9.54
N SER A 157 -3.29 9.13 10.69
CA SER A 157 -2.80 8.34 11.84
C SER A 157 -1.55 7.51 11.55
N MET A 158 -0.69 7.99 10.66
CA MET A 158 0.54 7.28 10.29
C MET A 158 1.47 7.16 11.50
N PRO A 159 1.91 5.94 11.89
CA PRO A 159 2.83 5.73 12.99
C PRO A 159 4.15 6.49 12.79
N PRO A 160 4.74 7.08 13.87
CA PRO A 160 6.00 7.80 13.77
C PRO A 160 7.15 6.96 13.20
N ALA A 161 7.18 5.65 13.47
CA ALA A 161 8.19 4.75 12.94
C ALA A 161 8.14 4.67 11.40
N LEU A 162 6.94 4.60 10.81
CA LEU A 162 6.76 4.59 9.36
C LEU A 162 7.11 5.94 8.72
N LEU A 163 6.82 7.06 9.41
CA LEU A 163 7.25 8.38 8.96
C LEU A 163 8.77 8.52 8.97
N ALA A 164 9.44 7.97 9.99
CA ALA A 164 10.90 8.00 10.11
C ALA A 164 11.61 7.12 9.08
N MET A 165 10.95 6.03 8.65
CA MET A 165 11.46 5.09 7.64
C MET A 165 11.32 5.63 6.21
N ALA A 166 10.38 6.55 5.98
CA ALA A 166 10.03 7.04 4.66
C ALA A 166 11.14 7.88 4.02
N ASP A 167 11.40 7.64 2.74
CA ASP A 167 12.28 8.47 1.92
C ASP A 167 11.63 9.83 1.60
N GLN A 168 10.29 9.85 1.51
CA GLN A 168 9.52 11.06 1.25
C GLN A 168 8.20 11.05 2.02
N VAL A 169 7.87 12.20 2.64
CA VAL A 169 6.60 12.43 3.33
C VAL A 169 5.87 13.60 2.71
N THR A 170 4.64 13.36 2.22
CA THR A 170 3.74 14.38 1.71
C THR A 170 2.56 14.55 2.65
N GLN A 171 2.37 15.74 3.19
CA GLN A 171 1.25 16.06 4.06
C GLN A 171 0.22 16.92 3.33
N LEU A 172 -0.99 16.39 3.19
CA LEU A 172 -2.13 17.14 2.66
C LEU A 172 -2.73 18.01 3.77
N ARG A 173 -2.97 19.29 3.46
CA ARG A 173 -3.64 20.24 4.35
C ARG A 173 -4.87 20.80 3.65
N ARG A 174 -5.98 20.91 4.37
CA ARG A 174 -7.10 21.74 3.94
C ARG A 174 -6.79 23.19 4.34
N ASN A 175 -6.73 24.08 3.37
CA ASN A 175 -6.85 25.51 3.65
C ASN A 175 -8.34 25.81 3.83
N CYS A 176 -8.74 26.20 5.02
CA CYS A 176 -10.07 26.75 5.31
C CYS A 176 -10.13 28.19 4.83
#